data_ab8a3964ddfba1dfde7d30aa0c9f04d5
#
_entry.id   ab8a3964ddfba1dfde7d30aa0c9f04d5
#
_cell.length_a   1.000
_cell.length_b   1.000
_cell.length_c   1.000
_cell.angle_alpha   90.00
_cell.angle_beta   90.00
_cell.angle_gamma   90.00
#
_symmetry.space_group_name_H-M   'P 1'
#
loop_
_entity.id
_entity.type
_entity.pdbx_description
1 polymer ?
#
loop_
_entity_poly.entity_id
_entity_poly.type
_entity_poly.pdbx_seq_one_letter_code
_entity_poly.pdbx_strand_id
1 'polypeptide(L)'
;YYTDIDKRKLEFAKTLGFYEWENGTVTDCALEGTGYSDALQKCLETVKPHGRMVLMGNPAGEVTMSQNTYWQILRKELCINGTWNSSYNDVVNDWHESITAMADGKLNVKPLITHKFPLSECNTAFKMMKNKTEFYNKVILNMQGAD
;
A
#
# COMPACT_ATOMS: atom_id res chain seq x y z
N TYR A 1 -0.68 11.02 -4.61
CA TYR A 1 -0.91 10.26 -5.85
C TYR A 1 -0.93 8.78 -5.58
N TYR A 2 -1.69 8.04 -6.38
CA TYR A 2 -1.86 6.60 -6.27
C TYR A 2 -1.83 5.97 -7.67
N THR A 3 -1.25 4.80 -7.80
CA THR A 3 -1.28 4.00 -9.03
C THR A 3 -1.45 2.52 -8.71
N ASP A 4 -2.19 1.81 -9.53
CA ASP A 4 -2.41 0.36 -9.47
C ASP A 4 -2.68 -0.16 -10.89
N ILE A 5 -2.44 -1.45 -11.12
CA ILE A 5 -2.81 -2.11 -12.39
C ILE A 5 -4.31 -2.41 -12.47
N ASP A 6 -5.01 -2.50 -11.34
CA ASP A 6 -6.45 -2.72 -11.28
C ASP A 6 -7.20 -1.36 -11.29
N LYS A 7 -7.86 -1.07 -12.40
CA LYS A 7 -8.63 0.17 -12.57
C LYS A 7 -9.69 0.37 -11.49
N ARG A 8 -10.28 -0.71 -10.95
CA ARG A 8 -11.27 -0.63 -9.88
C ARG A 8 -10.66 -0.07 -8.60
N LYS A 9 -9.38 -0.39 -8.33
CA LYS A 9 -8.64 0.19 -7.19
C LYS A 9 -8.31 1.65 -7.41
N LEU A 10 -8.01 2.06 -8.65
CA LEU A 10 -7.81 3.47 -8.98
C LEU A 10 -9.09 4.27 -8.75
N GLU A 11 -10.23 3.79 -9.25
CA GLU A 11 -11.53 4.44 -9.01
C GLU A 11 -11.86 4.49 -7.51
N PHE A 12 -11.63 3.42 -6.78
CA PHE A 12 -11.83 3.41 -5.34
C PHE A 12 -10.92 4.42 -4.62
N ALA A 13 -9.65 4.51 -4.98
CA ALA A 13 -8.72 5.49 -4.42
C ALA A 13 -9.19 6.94 -4.66
N LYS A 14 -9.78 7.23 -5.83
CA LYS A 14 -10.37 8.54 -6.12
C LYS A 14 -11.51 8.88 -5.16
N THR A 15 -12.35 7.90 -4.78
CA THR A 15 -13.42 8.14 -3.79
C THR A 15 -12.89 8.49 -2.40
N LEU A 16 -11.63 8.13 -2.12
CA LEU A 16 -10.93 8.46 -0.88
C LEU A 16 -10.13 9.78 -0.97
N GLY A 17 -10.22 10.49 -2.10
CA GLY A 17 -9.53 11.76 -2.32
C GLY A 17 -8.10 11.63 -2.84
N PHE A 18 -7.66 10.44 -3.27
CA PHE A 18 -6.35 10.27 -3.89
C PHE A 18 -6.39 10.67 -5.37
N TYR A 19 -5.33 11.33 -5.82
CA TYR A 19 -5.12 11.63 -7.23
C TYR A 19 -4.44 10.46 -7.92
N GLU A 20 -4.87 10.15 -9.14
CA GLU A 20 -4.17 9.18 -9.96
C GLU A 20 -2.79 9.71 -10.37
N TRP A 21 -1.79 8.83 -10.38
CA TRP A 21 -0.47 9.18 -10.85
C TRP A 21 -0.48 9.33 -12.37
N GLU A 22 0.16 10.37 -12.87
CA GLU A 22 0.32 10.66 -14.29
C GLU A 22 1.81 10.81 -14.65
N ASN A 23 2.14 10.63 -15.92
CA ASN A 23 3.50 10.86 -16.40
C ASN A 23 3.94 12.30 -16.13
N GLY A 24 5.13 12.45 -15.55
CA GLY A 24 5.65 13.76 -15.15
C GLY A 24 5.27 14.15 -13.71
N THR A 25 4.48 13.34 -12.99
CA THR A 25 4.28 13.55 -11.55
C THR A 25 5.61 13.49 -10.81
N VAL A 26 5.88 14.48 -9.98
CA VAL A 26 7.06 14.55 -9.11
C VAL A 26 6.61 14.70 -7.66
N THR A 27 7.19 13.92 -6.77
CA THR A 27 6.81 13.87 -5.36
C THR A 27 8.01 13.98 -4.43
N ASP A 28 7.78 14.45 -3.20
CA ASP A 28 8.80 14.47 -2.15
C ASP A 28 9.13 13.07 -1.63
N CYS A 29 8.13 12.21 -1.62
CA CYS A 29 8.28 10.82 -1.18
C CYS A 29 7.40 9.87 -1.99
N ALA A 30 7.81 8.61 -2.04
CA ALA A 30 7.05 7.51 -2.63
C ALA A 30 7.06 6.29 -1.71
N LEU A 31 5.99 5.51 -1.79
CA LEU A 31 5.86 4.22 -1.12
C LEU A 31 5.66 3.13 -2.19
N GLU A 32 6.59 2.21 -2.28
CA GLU A 32 6.47 1.03 -3.11
C GLU A 32 5.80 -0.08 -2.29
N GLY A 33 4.58 -0.47 -2.66
CA GLY A 33 3.75 -1.39 -1.90
C GLY A 33 3.43 -2.70 -2.62
N THR A 34 4.06 -2.98 -3.76
CA THR A 34 3.69 -4.12 -4.61
C THR A 34 4.76 -5.22 -4.67
N GLY A 35 6.04 -4.87 -4.54
CA GLY A 35 7.17 -5.77 -4.73
C GLY A 35 7.50 -6.08 -6.20
N TYR A 36 6.95 -5.33 -7.16
CA TYR A 36 7.26 -5.51 -8.58
C TYR A 36 8.30 -4.52 -9.07
N SER A 37 9.22 -4.99 -9.94
CA SER A 37 10.29 -4.18 -10.52
C SER A 37 9.78 -2.90 -11.21
N ASP A 38 8.68 -2.99 -11.95
CA ASP A 38 8.09 -1.84 -12.65
C ASP A 38 7.56 -0.78 -11.69
N ALA A 39 6.97 -1.21 -10.56
CA ALA A 39 6.50 -0.29 -9.52
C ALA A 39 7.67 0.38 -8.81
N LEU A 40 8.73 -0.37 -8.51
CA LEU A 40 9.97 0.15 -7.94
C LEU A 40 10.58 1.21 -8.87
N GLN A 41 10.70 0.90 -10.17
CA GLN A 41 11.23 1.84 -11.16
C GLN A 41 10.38 3.12 -11.21
N LYS A 42 9.07 2.99 -11.29
CA LYS A 42 8.14 4.13 -11.31
C LYS A 42 8.30 5.01 -10.07
N CYS A 43 8.44 4.43 -8.88
CA CYS A 43 8.71 5.19 -7.66
C CYS A 43 10.03 5.97 -7.75
N LEU A 44 11.12 5.33 -8.18
CA LEU A 44 12.44 5.96 -8.33
C LEU A 44 12.43 7.11 -9.36
N GLU A 45 11.67 6.97 -10.44
CA GLU A 45 11.50 8.01 -11.45
C GLU A 45 10.70 9.22 -10.92
N THR A 46 9.69 8.95 -10.10
CA THR A 46 8.73 9.94 -9.58
C THR A 46 9.31 10.80 -8.45
N VAL A 47 10.15 10.23 -7.60
CA VAL A 47 10.71 10.94 -6.45
C VAL A 47 11.75 11.97 -6.92
N LYS A 48 11.64 13.20 -6.41
CA LYS A 48 12.59 14.30 -6.70
C LYS A 48 13.97 14.07 -6.07
N PRO A 49 15.01 14.80 -6.51
CA PRO A 49 16.30 14.80 -5.82
C PRO A 49 16.17 15.06 -4.31
N HIS A 50 16.97 14.34 -3.51
CA HIS A 50 16.95 14.34 -2.04
C HIS A 50 15.63 13.87 -1.43
N GLY A 51 14.75 13.25 -2.23
CA GLY A 51 13.47 12.72 -1.77
C GLY A 51 13.61 11.40 -1.01
N ARG A 52 12.50 10.92 -0.49
CA ARG A 52 12.43 9.70 0.32
C ARG A 52 11.61 8.62 -0.36
N MET A 53 12.01 7.38 -0.14
CA MET A 53 11.26 6.23 -0.63
C MET A 53 11.17 5.17 0.46
N VAL A 54 10.00 4.55 0.58
CA VAL A 54 9.77 3.41 1.48
C VAL A 54 9.45 2.18 0.65
N LEU A 55 10.19 1.10 0.89
CA LEU A 55 9.95 -0.22 0.33
C LEU A 55 9.13 -1.03 1.32
N MET A 56 7.90 -1.35 0.97
CA MET A 56 6.95 -2.12 1.77
C MET A 56 6.46 -3.37 1.02
N GLY A 57 6.49 -3.34 -0.30
CA GLY A 57 6.03 -4.44 -1.14
C GLY A 57 6.89 -5.69 -0.95
N ASN A 58 6.25 -6.83 -0.67
CA ASN A 58 6.94 -8.12 -0.56
C ASN A 58 7.01 -8.79 -1.93
N PRO A 59 8.20 -8.89 -2.55
CA PRO A 59 8.32 -9.46 -3.88
C PRO A 59 8.04 -10.96 -3.89
N ALA A 60 7.27 -11.40 -4.89
CA ALA A 60 7.01 -12.83 -5.12
C ALA A 60 8.10 -13.51 -5.98
N GLY A 61 9.06 -12.76 -6.48
CA GLY A 61 10.16 -13.21 -7.33
C GLY A 61 11.33 -12.26 -7.28
N GLU A 62 12.21 -12.35 -8.24
CA GLU A 62 13.38 -11.47 -8.35
C GLU A 62 12.95 -10.03 -8.64
N VAL A 63 13.56 -9.09 -7.94
CA VAL A 63 13.44 -7.66 -8.23
C VAL A 63 14.66 -7.22 -9.02
N THR A 64 14.42 -6.74 -10.22
CA THR A 64 15.48 -6.29 -11.13
C THR A 64 15.32 -4.81 -11.45
N MET A 65 16.43 -4.17 -11.73
CA MET A 65 16.42 -2.79 -12.23
C MET A 65 17.49 -2.58 -13.29
N SER A 66 17.22 -1.68 -14.23
CA SER A 66 18.20 -1.27 -15.23
C SER A 66 19.31 -0.43 -14.59
N GLN A 67 20.45 -0.34 -15.26
CA GLN A 67 21.51 0.59 -14.87
C GLN A 67 21.00 2.03 -14.75
N ASN A 68 20.14 2.45 -15.68
CA ASN A 68 19.56 3.79 -15.65
C ASN A 68 18.67 4.01 -14.42
N THR A 69 17.87 3.01 -14.06
CA THR A 69 17.05 3.04 -12.84
C THR A 69 17.92 3.13 -11.59
N TYR A 70 18.99 2.33 -11.52
CA TYR A 70 19.94 2.40 -10.40
C TYR A 70 20.60 3.79 -10.30
N TRP A 71 20.96 4.40 -11.44
CA TRP A 71 21.50 5.76 -11.45
C TRP A 71 20.55 6.83 -10.92
N GLN A 72 19.22 6.61 -10.95
CA GLN A 72 18.28 7.54 -10.32
C GLN A 72 18.53 7.63 -8.80
N ILE A 73 18.84 6.51 -8.16
CA ILE A 73 19.17 6.48 -6.72
C ILE A 73 20.38 7.36 -6.43
N LEU A 74 21.46 7.16 -7.19
CA LEU A 74 22.73 7.87 -6.99
C LEU A 74 22.61 9.36 -7.33
N ARG A 75 22.10 9.67 -8.53
CA ARG A 75 22.06 11.04 -9.05
C ARG A 75 21.06 11.93 -8.34
N LYS A 76 20.01 11.35 -7.79
CA LYS A 76 19.03 12.07 -6.97
C LYS A 76 19.35 12.04 -5.49
N GLU A 77 20.40 11.34 -5.06
CA GLU A 77 20.77 11.19 -3.65
C GLU A 77 19.58 10.78 -2.78
N LEU A 78 18.85 9.73 -3.20
CA LEU A 78 17.62 9.31 -2.56
C LEU A 78 17.86 8.63 -1.23
N CYS A 79 17.00 8.93 -0.24
CA CYS A 79 16.91 8.19 1.01
C CYS A 79 15.89 7.05 0.86
N ILE A 80 16.36 5.80 0.83
CA ILE A 80 15.52 4.61 0.65
C ILE A 80 15.53 3.81 1.94
N ASN A 81 14.34 3.53 2.48
CA ASN A 81 14.14 2.76 3.70
C ASN A 81 13.25 1.55 3.43
N GLY A 82 13.61 0.40 3.99
CA GLY A 82 12.71 -0.74 4.06
C GLY A 82 11.82 -0.69 5.29
N THR A 83 10.64 -1.28 5.20
CA THR A 83 9.78 -1.55 6.34
C THR A 83 9.28 -3.00 6.28
N TRP A 84 9.12 -3.63 7.44
CA TRP A 84 8.68 -5.00 7.55
C TRP A 84 7.70 -5.17 8.72
N ASN A 85 6.46 -5.53 8.38
CA ASN A 85 5.38 -5.69 9.37
C ASN A 85 5.20 -4.46 10.28
N SER A 86 4.90 -4.70 11.56
CA SER A 86 4.79 -3.69 12.60
C SER A 86 5.89 -3.90 13.64
N SER A 87 6.47 -2.79 14.09
CA SER A 87 7.46 -2.81 15.16
C SER A 87 6.77 -2.76 16.52
N TYR A 88 7.27 -3.59 17.44
CA TYR A 88 6.87 -3.59 18.83
C TYR A 88 8.09 -3.83 19.72
N ASN A 89 8.59 -2.79 20.34
CA ASN A 89 9.71 -2.84 21.29
C ASN A 89 9.59 -1.65 22.27
N ASP A 90 10.58 -1.49 23.13
CA ASP A 90 10.58 -0.44 24.17
C ASP A 90 10.59 1.00 23.62
N VAL A 91 10.95 1.19 22.36
CA VAL A 91 11.08 2.50 21.71
C VAL A 91 9.94 2.77 20.71
N VAL A 92 9.51 1.73 19.99
CA VAL A 92 8.53 1.84 18.89
C VAL A 92 7.39 0.87 19.14
N ASN A 93 6.15 1.37 19.05
CA ASN A 93 4.93 0.58 19.17
C ASN A 93 3.93 1.03 18.10
N ASP A 94 4.07 0.48 16.89
CA ASP A 94 3.24 0.82 15.72
C ASP A 94 1.76 0.51 15.96
N TRP A 95 1.46 -0.50 16.79
CA TRP A 95 0.09 -0.84 17.15
C TRP A 95 -0.56 0.25 17.97
N HIS A 96 0.14 0.73 19.01
CA HIS A 96 -0.36 1.80 19.86
C HIS A 96 -0.54 3.09 19.06
N GLU A 97 0.44 3.46 18.25
CA GLU A 97 0.38 4.66 17.41
C GLU A 97 -0.77 4.61 16.42
N SER A 98 -0.98 3.45 15.75
CA SER A 98 -2.07 3.27 14.79
C SER A 98 -3.44 3.36 15.47
N ILE A 99 -3.63 2.71 16.61
CA ILE A 99 -4.88 2.75 17.37
C ILE A 99 -5.17 4.16 17.88
N THR A 100 -4.15 4.84 18.40
CA THR A 100 -4.27 6.23 18.87
C THR A 100 -4.64 7.17 17.72
N ALA A 101 -3.98 7.02 16.55
CA ALA A 101 -4.32 7.82 15.37
C ALA A 101 -5.77 7.60 14.89
N MET A 102 -6.27 6.36 15.00
CA MET A 102 -7.69 6.06 14.71
C MET A 102 -8.62 6.68 15.75
N ALA A 103 -8.29 6.58 17.05
CA ALA A 103 -9.09 7.16 18.13
C ALA A 103 -9.16 8.69 18.06
N ASP A 104 -8.06 9.33 17.71
CA ASP A 104 -7.95 10.78 17.51
C ASP A 104 -8.61 11.28 16.20
N GLY A 105 -9.11 10.37 15.36
CA GLY A 105 -9.68 10.72 14.06
C GLY A 105 -8.66 11.15 12.99
N LYS A 106 -7.35 11.01 13.28
CA LYS A 106 -6.27 11.31 12.33
C LYS A 106 -6.17 10.27 11.22
N LEU A 107 -6.62 9.04 11.49
CA LEU A 107 -6.61 7.92 10.56
C LEU A 107 -8.02 7.32 10.47
N ASN A 108 -8.68 7.48 9.32
CA ASN A 108 -9.97 6.87 9.05
C ASN A 108 -9.81 5.65 8.15
N VAL A 109 -9.85 4.46 8.72
CA VAL A 109 -9.72 3.18 8.00
C VAL A 109 -11.06 2.54 7.63
N LYS A 110 -12.18 3.06 8.16
CA LYS A 110 -13.53 2.50 7.91
C LYS A 110 -13.89 2.41 6.43
N PRO A 111 -13.61 3.43 5.59
CA PRO A 111 -13.91 3.35 4.15
C PRO A 111 -13.14 2.26 3.40
N LEU A 112 -12.03 1.76 3.99
CA LEU A 112 -11.25 0.68 3.39
C LEU A 112 -11.93 -0.68 3.52
N ILE A 113 -12.89 -0.85 4.44
CA ILE A 113 -13.62 -2.09 4.68
C ILE A 113 -14.71 -2.22 3.62
N THR A 114 -14.50 -3.09 2.64
CA THR A 114 -15.45 -3.32 1.55
C THR A 114 -16.41 -4.46 1.82
N HIS A 115 -15.98 -5.45 2.61
CA HIS A 115 -16.77 -6.66 2.87
C HIS A 115 -16.69 -7.06 4.34
N LYS A 116 -17.82 -7.56 4.84
CA LYS A 116 -17.92 -8.18 6.16
C LYS A 116 -18.65 -9.50 5.99
N PHE A 117 -18.06 -10.58 6.48
CA PHE A 117 -18.66 -11.92 6.49
C PHE A 117 -18.73 -12.44 7.94
N PRO A 118 -19.76 -13.20 8.28
CA PRO A 118 -19.71 -13.99 9.52
C PRO A 118 -18.62 -15.07 9.40
N LEU A 119 -18.09 -15.51 10.52
CA LEU A 119 -17.04 -16.55 10.52
C LEU A 119 -17.47 -17.83 9.79
N SER A 120 -18.76 -18.20 9.89
CA SER A 120 -19.33 -19.36 9.16
C SER A 120 -19.17 -19.31 7.64
N GLU A 121 -19.01 -18.10 7.09
CA GLU A 121 -18.83 -17.87 5.65
C GLU A 121 -17.36 -17.59 5.25
N CYS A 122 -16.40 -17.88 6.12
CA CYS A 122 -14.98 -17.63 5.84
C CYS A 122 -14.51 -18.25 4.50
N ASN A 123 -14.99 -19.47 4.17
CA ASN A 123 -14.65 -20.11 2.91
C ASN A 123 -15.16 -19.33 1.68
N THR A 124 -16.34 -18.73 1.78
CA THR A 124 -16.92 -17.87 0.73
C THR A 124 -16.05 -16.63 0.53
N ALA A 125 -15.68 -15.95 1.63
CA ALA A 125 -14.80 -14.81 1.63
C ALA A 125 -13.44 -15.12 0.97
N PHE A 126 -12.80 -16.22 1.37
CA PHE A 126 -11.51 -16.62 0.78
C PHE A 126 -11.62 -17.00 -0.71
N LYS A 127 -12.69 -17.68 -1.12
CA LYS A 127 -12.93 -18.01 -2.54
C LYS A 127 -13.13 -16.73 -3.37
N MET A 128 -13.92 -15.77 -2.86
CA MET A 128 -14.11 -14.47 -3.51
C MET A 128 -12.78 -13.75 -3.73
N MET A 129 -11.95 -13.64 -2.69
CA MET A 129 -10.64 -13.01 -2.76
C MET A 129 -9.68 -13.74 -3.70
N LYS A 130 -9.61 -15.07 -3.61
CA LYS A 130 -8.73 -15.89 -4.46
C LYS A 130 -9.09 -15.77 -5.94
N ASN A 131 -10.37 -15.84 -6.26
CA ASN A 131 -10.87 -15.83 -7.63
C ASN A 131 -11.08 -14.41 -8.17
N LYS A 132 -10.95 -13.37 -7.32
CA LYS A 132 -11.17 -11.95 -7.67
C LYS A 132 -12.52 -11.73 -8.38
N THR A 133 -13.56 -12.43 -7.92
CA THR A 133 -14.90 -12.41 -8.54
C THR A 133 -15.55 -11.04 -8.50
N GLU A 134 -15.17 -10.23 -7.52
CA GLU A 134 -15.59 -8.83 -7.40
C GLU A 134 -14.45 -7.96 -6.87
N PHE A 135 -14.64 -6.65 -6.89
CA PHE A 135 -13.69 -5.72 -6.30
C PHE A 135 -13.73 -5.86 -4.78
N TYR A 136 -12.58 -5.98 -4.16
CA TYR A 136 -12.42 -5.91 -2.70
C TYR A 136 -11.16 -5.15 -2.32
N ASN A 137 -11.19 -4.55 -1.13
CA ASN A 137 -10.02 -3.97 -0.50
C ASN A 137 -9.77 -4.65 0.86
N LYS A 138 -10.45 -4.25 1.93
CA LYS A 138 -10.36 -4.94 3.22
C LYS A 138 -11.59 -5.82 3.44
N VAL A 139 -11.36 -7.11 3.65
CA VAL A 139 -12.39 -8.10 3.98
C VAL A 139 -12.25 -8.48 5.45
N ILE A 140 -13.33 -8.36 6.21
CA ILE A 140 -13.36 -8.66 7.65
C ILE A 140 -14.27 -9.86 7.90
N LEU A 141 -13.80 -10.78 8.75
CA LEU A 141 -14.62 -11.84 9.33
C LEU A 141 -15.12 -11.37 10.71
N ASN A 142 -16.46 -11.32 10.85
CA ASN A 142 -17.07 -10.99 12.13
C ASN A 142 -17.17 -12.27 13.00
N MET A 143 -16.53 -12.22 14.18
CA MET A 143 -16.49 -13.36 15.10
C MET A 143 -17.73 -13.47 16.00
N GLN A 144 -18.56 -12.41 16.08
CA GLN A 144 -19.68 -12.30 17.02
C GLN A 144 -21.05 -12.63 16.37
N GLY A 145 -21.07 -13.26 15.19
CA GLY A 145 -22.32 -13.49 14.46
C GLY A 145 -22.75 -12.30 13.60
N ALA A 146 -23.67 -12.54 12.69
CA ALA A 146 -24.19 -11.48 11.81
C ALA A 146 -25.09 -10.55 12.64
N ASP A 147 -24.69 -9.30 12.74
CA ASP A 147 -25.55 -8.14 12.88
C ASP A 147 -25.37 -7.24 11.67
#